data_96581bef880f98ceb2625bd2e2de1fb7
#
_entry.id   96581bef880f98ceb2625bd2e2de1fb7
#
_cell.length_a   1.000
_cell.length_b   1.000
_cell.length_c   1.000
_cell.angle_alpha   90.00
_cell.angle_beta   90.00
_cell.angle_gamma   90.00
#
_symmetry.space_group_name_H-M   'P 1'
#
loop_
_entity.id
_entity.type
_entity.pdbx_description
1 polymer ?
#
loop_
_entity_poly.entity_id
_entity_poly.type
_entity_poly.pdbx_seq_one_letter_code
_entity_poly.pdbx_strand_id
1 'polypeptide(L)'
;MTETMDQIYSSWAHRLRQNQGIRSLMEDLGQVTGHPDEILLGGGNPAHIPEAEAIFRDIFLSLAKEPSLASLLGDYQAPIGNDHFRELAAESLSPYLGANLKKENIAFLNGSQNAYSFLLNLHSGPMADGSFQKILLPIVPEYIGYADQTITNDVFIATPPNVVPTGKHRFRYELNKEAFDLDGVGVLAISRPTNPTGNILSLSDLEWMEERTRKQNIPFLIDLAYGNPFPNLIGNEAPIHYEKGRSLSLSFSKIGLPGVRLGIVVSDEETIETLSSFAAVGNLAVGNLGLYMMEILFQKKVLPELSKHILRPFYESKRDLALGVFTTTFEKMGVDYEIHDPMGGFFLWVRFPSLSITNHELYHLCKDKRLFIVSGHYFFPGLNSDFSHTKDCIRLTYCRKEEELARGAQILAEIVASHQAKSK
;
A
#
# COMPACT_ATOMS: atom_id res chain seq x y z
N MET A 1 20.01 -3.80 32.39
CA MET A 1 19.80 -2.57 31.63
C MET A 1 18.44 -2.51 30.88
N THR A 2 17.71 -3.61 30.76
CA THR A 2 16.40 -3.69 30.08
C THR A 2 15.23 -3.18 30.95
N GLU A 3 15.20 -3.45 32.26
CA GLU A 3 14.10 -3.05 33.16
C GLU A 3 13.95 -1.53 33.40
N THR A 4 15.02 -0.76 33.24
CA THR A 4 14.98 0.71 33.45
C THR A 4 14.44 1.48 32.22
N MET A 5 14.42 0.88 31.04
CA MET A 5 13.94 1.55 29.81
C MET A 5 12.42 1.46 29.65
N ASP A 6 11.77 0.44 30.18
CA ASP A 6 10.33 0.23 30.06
C ASP A 6 9.50 1.27 30.86
N GLN A 7 10.10 1.92 31.85
CA GLN A 7 9.45 2.94 32.68
C GLN A 7 9.47 4.35 32.07
N ILE A 8 10.24 4.60 31.01
CA ILE A 8 10.47 5.96 30.48
C ILE A 8 9.57 6.25 29.29
N TYR A 9 9.15 5.23 28.54
CA TYR A 9 8.41 5.41 27.30
C TYR A 9 6.94 5.01 27.44
N SER A 10 6.05 5.69 26.68
CA SER A 10 4.65 5.29 26.60
C SER A 10 4.52 3.88 25.98
N SER A 11 3.39 3.20 26.23
CA SER A 11 3.10 1.88 25.63
C SER A 11 3.16 1.90 24.09
N TRP A 12 2.71 2.99 23.48
CA TRP A 12 2.83 3.21 22.04
C TRP A 12 4.28 3.30 21.58
N ALA A 13 5.12 4.12 22.23
CA ALA A 13 6.53 4.25 21.91
C ALA A 13 7.29 2.92 22.12
N HIS A 14 6.94 2.17 23.19
CA HIS A 14 7.49 0.84 23.44
C HIS A 14 7.16 -0.13 22.29
N ARG A 15 5.89 -0.19 21.84
CA ARG A 15 5.49 -0.99 20.69
C ARG A 15 6.26 -0.61 19.43
N LEU A 16 6.42 0.69 19.14
CA LEU A 16 7.16 1.16 17.95
C LEU A 16 8.66 0.84 17.98
N ARG A 17 9.22 0.47 19.13
CA ARG A 17 10.62 0.02 19.25
C ARG A 17 10.81 -1.48 19.06
N GLN A 18 9.74 -2.26 19.17
CA GLN A 18 9.81 -3.69 18.89
C GLN A 18 10.06 -3.92 17.40
N ASN A 19 10.43 -5.16 17.05
CA ASN A 19 10.74 -5.50 15.66
C ASN A 19 9.49 -5.38 14.78
N GLN A 20 9.44 -4.35 13.95
CA GLN A 20 8.31 -4.01 13.10
C GLN A 20 8.67 -4.27 11.64
N GLY A 21 7.76 -4.91 10.90
CA GLY A 21 7.98 -5.23 9.51
C GLY A 21 8.26 -4.02 8.63
N ILE A 22 7.51 -2.93 8.82
CA ILE A 22 7.71 -1.71 8.02
C ILE A 22 9.05 -1.03 8.33
N ARG A 23 9.48 -1.03 9.59
CA ARG A 23 10.77 -0.48 9.99
C ARG A 23 11.92 -1.29 9.39
N SER A 24 11.90 -2.62 9.54
CA SER A 24 12.92 -3.51 8.97
C SER A 24 13.00 -3.35 7.45
N LEU A 25 11.85 -3.24 6.76
CA LEU A 25 11.80 -2.99 5.33
C LEU A 25 12.47 -1.66 4.94
N MET A 26 12.23 -0.59 5.70
CA MET A 26 12.82 0.73 5.41
C MET A 26 14.31 0.79 5.75
N GLU A 27 14.76 0.08 6.80
CA GLU A 27 16.17 -0.06 7.14
C GLU A 27 16.92 -0.84 6.05
N ASP A 28 16.37 -1.95 5.57
CA ASP A 28 16.93 -2.70 4.44
C ASP A 28 17.02 -1.84 3.17
N LEU A 29 15.97 -1.09 2.86
CA LEU A 29 15.96 -0.17 1.72
C LEU A 29 17.07 0.88 1.83
N GLY A 30 17.30 1.42 3.02
CA GLY A 30 18.35 2.41 3.28
C GLY A 30 19.75 1.80 3.18
N GLN A 31 19.95 0.58 3.66
CA GLN A 31 21.23 -0.12 3.63
C GLN A 31 21.66 -0.53 2.22
N VAL A 32 20.71 -1.02 1.41
CA VAL A 32 20.98 -1.56 0.06
C VAL A 32 21.18 -0.46 -0.98
N THR A 33 20.67 0.75 -0.73
CA THR A 33 20.76 1.84 -1.71
C THR A 33 22.24 2.18 -2.02
N GLY A 34 22.66 1.88 -3.27
CA GLY A 34 24.00 2.15 -3.77
C GLY A 34 25.00 0.98 -3.67
N HIS A 35 24.58 -0.21 -3.21
CA HIS A 35 25.42 -1.41 -3.17
C HIS A 35 25.13 -2.33 -4.37
N PRO A 36 26.04 -2.45 -5.36
CA PRO A 36 25.76 -3.15 -6.63
C PRO A 36 25.62 -4.68 -6.49
N ASP A 37 26.16 -5.26 -5.41
CA ASP A 37 26.11 -6.71 -5.19
C ASP A 37 24.83 -7.19 -4.50
N GLU A 38 24.02 -6.27 -3.99
CA GLU A 38 22.81 -6.58 -3.23
C GLU A 38 21.57 -6.57 -4.13
N ILE A 39 20.70 -7.54 -3.93
CA ILE A 39 19.49 -7.74 -4.72
C ILE A 39 18.28 -7.40 -3.86
N LEU A 40 17.68 -6.23 -4.10
CA LEU A 40 16.54 -5.75 -3.33
C LEU A 40 15.21 -6.11 -4.01
N LEU A 41 14.67 -7.29 -3.72
CA LEU A 41 13.32 -7.71 -4.14
C LEU A 41 12.23 -7.41 -3.10
N GLY A 42 12.59 -6.90 -1.92
CA GLY A 42 11.64 -6.48 -0.89
C GLY A 42 11.15 -5.04 -1.04
N GLY A 43 11.80 -4.21 -1.86
CA GLY A 43 11.54 -2.78 -1.93
C GLY A 43 10.13 -2.40 -2.40
N GLY A 44 9.63 -1.27 -1.89
CA GLY A 44 8.31 -0.69 -2.26
C GLY A 44 8.40 0.55 -3.16
N ASN A 45 9.60 0.88 -3.67
CA ASN A 45 9.77 2.00 -4.59
C ASN A 45 9.25 1.64 -5.99
N PRO A 46 8.58 2.57 -6.69
CA PRO A 46 8.27 2.41 -8.10
C PRO A 46 9.56 2.28 -8.93
N ALA A 47 9.43 1.69 -10.11
CA ALA A 47 10.55 1.64 -11.06
C ALA A 47 10.90 3.04 -11.60
N HIS A 48 12.17 3.21 -11.97
CA HIS A 48 12.60 4.35 -12.75
C HIS A 48 12.17 4.17 -14.21
N ILE A 49 11.29 5.05 -14.68
CA ILE A 49 10.73 5.03 -16.05
C ILE A 49 11.14 6.33 -16.73
N PRO A 50 12.11 6.30 -17.68
CA PRO A 50 12.69 7.51 -18.27
C PRO A 50 11.66 8.47 -18.87
N GLU A 51 10.62 7.95 -19.52
CA GLU A 51 9.56 8.75 -20.13
C GLU A 51 8.73 9.50 -19.08
N ALA A 52 8.40 8.84 -17.94
CA ALA A 52 7.71 9.49 -16.83
C ALA A 52 8.60 10.52 -16.13
N GLU A 53 9.87 10.18 -15.92
CA GLU A 53 10.86 11.07 -15.31
C GLU A 53 11.11 12.32 -16.15
N ALA A 54 11.08 12.23 -17.48
CA ALA A 54 11.19 13.38 -18.38
C ALA A 54 10.04 14.36 -18.15
N ILE A 55 8.80 13.86 -18.06
CA ILE A 55 7.61 14.68 -17.77
C ILE A 55 7.77 15.40 -16.42
N PHE A 56 8.18 14.68 -15.38
CA PHE A 56 8.33 15.26 -14.04
C PHE A 56 9.47 16.27 -13.98
N ARG A 57 10.58 16.02 -14.71
CA ARG A 57 11.69 16.97 -14.86
C ARG A 57 11.24 18.27 -15.49
N ASP A 58 10.46 18.20 -16.58
CA ASP A 58 9.96 19.39 -17.27
C ASP A 58 9.02 20.20 -16.39
N ILE A 59 8.16 19.53 -15.61
CA ILE A 59 7.30 20.18 -14.63
C ILE A 59 8.15 20.88 -13.57
N PHE A 60 9.13 20.20 -13.00
CA PHE A 60 10.00 20.77 -11.98
C PHE A 60 10.80 21.99 -12.50
N LEU A 61 11.32 21.89 -13.73
CA LEU A 61 12.04 22.99 -14.38
C LEU A 61 11.13 24.18 -14.70
N SER A 62 9.85 23.94 -14.99
CA SER A 62 8.89 25.04 -15.17
C SER A 62 8.63 25.76 -13.84
N LEU A 63 8.38 25.01 -12.76
CA LEU A 63 8.19 25.59 -11.42
C LEU A 63 9.40 26.42 -10.97
N ALA A 64 10.60 25.96 -11.26
CA ALA A 64 11.83 26.69 -10.90
C ALA A 64 11.98 28.05 -11.60
N LYS A 65 11.26 28.29 -12.68
CA LYS A 65 11.27 29.57 -13.43
C LYS A 65 10.13 30.51 -13.07
N GLU A 66 9.12 30.00 -12.34
CA GLU A 66 7.94 30.77 -11.97
C GLU A 66 8.25 31.76 -10.82
N PRO A 67 7.65 32.97 -10.83
CA PRO A 67 7.73 33.89 -9.71
C PRO A 67 7.23 33.32 -8.39
N SER A 68 6.33 32.33 -8.46
CA SER A 68 5.77 31.59 -7.29
C SER A 68 6.80 30.71 -6.58
N LEU A 69 8.01 30.53 -7.11
CA LEU A 69 9.06 29.74 -6.45
C LEU A 69 9.35 30.20 -5.02
N ALA A 70 9.31 31.52 -4.77
CA ALA A 70 9.53 32.06 -3.43
C ALA A 70 8.49 31.56 -2.43
N SER A 71 7.21 31.59 -2.81
CA SER A 71 6.11 31.05 -1.98
C SER A 71 6.15 29.54 -1.89
N LEU A 72 6.50 28.84 -2.97
CA LEU A 72 6.68 27.39 -2.96
C LEU A 72 7.71 26.95 -1.90
N LEU A 73 8.77 27.67 -1.73
CA LEU A 73 9.86 27.33 -0.81
C LEU A 73 9.73 27.98 0.57
N GLY A 74 9.13 29.16 0.67
CA GLY A 74 9.19 30.02 1.85
C GLY A 74 7.92 30.13 2.68
N ASP A 75 6.76 29.73 2.14
CA ASP A 75 5.48 29.91 2.81
C ASP A 75 4.90 28.57 3.30
N TYR A 76 4.26 28.58 4.48
CA TYR A 76 3.44 27.47 4.92
C TYR A 76 2.12 27.44 4.19
N GLN A 77 1.65 26.26 3.85
CA GLN A 77 0.28 26.01 3.39
C GLN A 77 -0.71 25.90 4.56
N ALA A 78 -2.01 25.91 4.23
CA ALA A 78 -3.02 25.42 5.14
C ALA A 78 -2.77 23.93 5.46
N PRO A 79 -3.19 23.42 6.63
CA PRO A 79 -2.89 22.05 7.08
C PRO A 79 -3.17 20.97 6.05
N ILE A 80 -4.26 21.08 5.30
CA ILE A 80 -4.71 20.13 4.27
C ILE A 80 -4.66 20.72 2.84
N GLY A 81 -3.86 21.75 2.61
CA GLY A 81 -3.82 22.54 1.36
C GLY A 81 -4.88 23.65 1.33
N ASN A 82 -4.58 24.74 0.61
CA ASN A 82 -5.50 25.86 0.47
C ASN A 82 -6.67 25.54 -0.48
N ASP A 83 -7.65 26.44 -0.52
CA ASP A 83 -8.89 26.28 -1.30
C ASP A 83 -8.60 26.11 -2.78
N HIS A 84 -7.66 26.86 -3.36
CA HIS A 84 -7.30 26.75 -4.78
C HIS A 84 -6.91 25.32 -5.19
N PHE A 85 -5.97 24.69 -4.45
CA PHE A 85 -5.53 23.33 -4.76
C PHE A 85 -6.65 22.30 -4.51
N ARG A 86 -7.47 22.51 -3.48
CA ARG A 86 -8.58 21.62 -3.13
C ARG A 86 -9.71 21.68 -4.16
N GLU A 87 -10.05 22.88 -4.64
CA GLU A 87 -11.03 23.10 -5.74
C GLU A 87 -10.54 22.42 -7.03
N LEU A 88 -9.28 22.65 -7.42
CA LEU A 88 -8.71 22.02 -8.61
C LEU A 88 -8.73 20.50 -8.54
N ALA A 89 -8.38 19.93 -7.38
CA ALA A 89 -8.44 18.48 -7.19
C ALA A 89 -9.88 17.95 -7.24
N ALA A 90 -10.83 18.63 -6.63
CA ALA A 90 -12.25 18.27 -6.69
C ALA A 90 -12.77 18.26 -8.13
N GLU A 91 -12.52 19.31 -8.89
CA GLU A 91 -12.88 19.41 -10.31
C GLU A 91 -12.23 18.29 -11.14
N SER A 92 -10.94 18.05 -10.92
CA SER A 92 -10.15 17.07 -11.68
C SER A 92 -10.57 15.62 -11.39
N LEU A 93 -10.94 15.32 -10.14
CA LEU A 93 -11.28 13.96 -9.71
C LEU A 93 -12.75 13.60 -9.90
N SER A 94 -13.66 14.59 -9.92
CA SER A 94 -15.11 14.38 -10.06
C SER A 94 -15.50 13.45 -11.21
N PRO A 95 -14.97 13.60 -12.45
CA PRO A 95 -15.33 12.72 -13.56
C PRO A 95 -14.91 11.26 -13.37
N TYR A 96 -13.80 11.02 -12.64
CA TYR A 96 -13.26 9.68 -12.42
C TYR A 96 -13.94 8.97 -11.24
N LEU A 97 -14.37 9.75 -10.25
CA LEU A 97 -15.00 9.22 -9.04
C LEU A 97 -16.53 9.24 -9.09
N GLY A 98 -17.10 9.63 -10.23
CA GLY A 98 -18.56 9.60 -10.49
C GLY A 98 -19.38 10.44 -9.52
N ALA A 99 -18.80 11.52 -8.97
CA ALA A 99 -19.42 12.37 -7.97
C ALA A 99 -19.12 13.84 -8.24
N ASN A 100 -20.03 14.74 -7.84
CA ASN A 100 -19.80 16.18 -7.88
C ASN A 100 -19.04 16.61 -6.61
N LEU A 101 -17.72 16.42 -6.60
CA LEU A 101 -16.87 16.76 -5.48
C LEU A 101 -16.69 18.28 -5.35
N LYS A 102 -16.53 18.73 -4.13
CA LYS A 102 -16.21 20.11 -3.77
C LYS A 102 -14.92 20.13 -2.97
N LYS A 103 -14.32 21.29 -2.74
CA LYS A 103 -13.12 21.42 -1.91
C LYS A 103 -13.30 20.84 -0.51
N GLU A 104 -14.51 20.89 0.03
CA GLU A 104 -14.90 20.34 1.33
C GLU A 104 -14.75 18.81 1.38
N ASN A 105 -14.68 18.14 0.21
CA ASN A 105 -14.44 16.70 0.10
C ASN A 105 -12.96 16.32 -0.04
N ILE A 106 -12.04 17.30 -0.08
CA ILE A 106 -10.63 17.08 -0.43
C ILE A 106 -9.72 17.48 0.72
N ALA A 107 -8.79 16.58 1.08
CA ALA A 107 -7.64 16.90 1.91
C ALA A 107 -6.35 16.43 1.26
N PHE A 108 -5.32 17.27 1.30
CA PHE A 108 -3.95 16.89 0.96
C PHE A 108 -3.17 16.58 2.22
N LEU A 109 -2.39 15.51 2.17
CA LEU A 109 -1.56 15.05 3.29
C LEU A 109 -0.17 14.64 2.80
N ASN A 110 0.77 14.48 3.72
CA ASN A 110 2.16 14.13 3.41
C ASN A 110 2.31 12.65 3.00
N GLY A 111 1.56 12.24 1.97
CA GLY A 111 1.43 10.89 1.43
C GLY A 111 0.27 10.11 2.05
N SER A 112 -0.21 9.06 1.36
CA SER A 112 -1.30 8.20 1.83
C SER A 112 -0.98 7.49 3.14
N GLN A 113 0.28 7.18 3.44
CA GLN A 113 0.73 6.64 4.74
C GLN A 113 0.32 7.55 5.90
N ASN A 114 0.53 8.86 5.77
CA ASN A 114 0.13 9.86 6.77
C ASN A 114 -1.40 10.00 6.85
N ALA A 115 -2.09 9.95 5.71
CA ALA A 115 -3.54 9.98 5.64
C ALA A 115 -4.17 8.79 6.39
N TYR A 116 -3.67 7.59 6.15
CA TYR A 116 -4.17 6.39 6.81
C TYR A 116 -3.91 6.40 8.31
N SER A 117 -2.75 6.88 8.77
CA SER A 117 -2.48 7.04 10.19
C SER A 117 -3.56 7.88 10.87
N PHE A 118 -3.99 8.98 10.26
CA PHE A 118 -5.06 9.80 10.81
C PHE A 118 -6.43 9.11 10.72
N LEU A 119 -6.80 8.61 9.55
CA LEU A 119 -8.10 7.96 9.32
C LEU A 119 -8.33 6.73 10.22
N LEU A 120 -7.32 5.90 10.42
CA LEU A 120 -7.42 4.74 11.30
C LEU A 120 -7.62 5.16 12.77
N ASN A 121 -6.87 6.16 13.25
CA ASN A 121 -7.00 6.65 14.63
C ASN A 121 -8.27 7.50 14.85
N LEU A 122 -8.88 8.05 13.79
CA LEU A 122 -10.15 8.76 13.89
C LEU A 122 -11.30 7.83 14.31
N HIS A 123 -11.26 6.58 13.85
CA HIS A 123 -12.38 5.65 13.97
C HIS A 123 -12.09 4.41 14.82
N SER A 124 -10.97 4.36 15.54
CA SER A 124 -10.60 3.19 16.34
C SER A 124 -9.99 3.54 17.68
N GLY A 125 -10.03 2.58 18.61
CA GLY A 125 -9.58 2.75 19.98
C GLY A 125 -10.68 3.19 20.94
N PRO A 126 -10.32 3.83 22.06
CA PRO A 126 -11.29 4.35 23.02
C PRO A 126 -12.08 5.52 22.42
N MET A 127 -13.40 5.43 22.41
CA MET A 127 -14.29 6.45 21.88
C MET A 127 -14.77 7.40 23.00
N ALA A 128 -15.29 8.56 22.59
CA ALA A 128 -15.75 9.58 23.52
C ALA A 128 -16.92 9.13 24.41
N ASP A 129 -17.72 8.16 23.96
CA ASP A 129 -18.83 7.56 24.73
C ASP A 129 -18.38 6.43 25.67
N GLY A 130 -17.07 6.13 25.73
CA GLY A 130 -16.48 5.08 26.55
C GLY A 130 -16.46 3.69 25.88
N SER A 131 -17.01 3.54 24.68
CA SER A 131 -16.88 2.30 23.91
C SER A 131 -15.46 2.12 23.36
N PHE A 132 -15.15 0.92 22.87
CA PHE A 132 -13.89 0.62 22.20
C PHE A 132 -14.16 0.09 20.80
N GLN A 133 -13.64 0.77 19.78
CA GLN A 133 -13.87 0.42 18.38
C GLN A 133 -12.62 -0.14 17.72
N LYS A 134 -12.83 -1.10 16.82
CA LYS A 134 -11.77 -1.81 16.09
C LYS A 134 -11.77 -1.48 14.60
N ILE A 135 -10.65 -1.77 13.96
CA ILE A 135 -10.46 -1.69 12.52
C ILE A 135 -10.64 -3.10 11.95
N LEU A 136 -11.63 -3.30 11.09
CA LEU A 136 -11.79 -4.57 10.37
C LEU A 136 -11.03 -4.52 9.06
N LEU A 137 -10.13 -5.49 8.87
CA LEU A 137 -9.58 -5.87 7.57
C LEU A 137 -10.39 -7.08 7.06
N PRO A 138 -11.36 -6.87 6.15
CA PRO A 138 -12.33 -7.91 5.76
C PRO A 138 -11.70 -9.01 4.93
N ILE A 139 -10.49 -8.80 4.46
CA ILE A 139 -9.64 -9.73 3.74
C ILE A 139 -8.19 -9.43 4.05
N VAL A 140 -7.39 -10.45 4.31
CA VAL A 140 -5.94 -10.34 4.47
C VAL A 140 -5.26 -11.34 3.54
N PRO A 141 -4.02 -11.11 3.11
CA PRO A 141 -3.06 -10.11 3.62
C PRO A 141 -3.36 -8.68 3.15
N GLU A 142 -2.95 -7.70 3.96
CA GLU A 142 -3.07 -6.27 3.73
C GLU A 142 -1.73 -5.53 3.96
N TYR A 143 -1.67 -4.25 3.64
CA TYR A 143 -0.43 -3.48 3.64
C TYR A 143 0.28 -3.50 5.00
N ILE A 144 1.54 -3.94 4.98
CA ILE A 144 2.43 -4.06 6.16
C ILE A 144 2.50 -2.78 7.01
N GLY A 145 2.34 -1.62 6.38
CA GLY A 145 2.40 -0.33 7.07
C GLY A 145 1.18 0.00 7.92
N TYR A 146 0.07 -0.73 7.83
CA TYR A 146 -1.12 -0.42 8.65
C TYR A 146 -0.93 -0.80 10.12
N ALA A 147 -0.30 -1.92 10.40
CA ALA A 147 -0.20 -2.51 11.72
C ALA A 147 0.29 -1.55 12.81
N ASP A 148 1.20 -0.64 12.45
CA ASP A 148 1.90 0.22 13.40
C ASP A 148 1.40 1.67 13.42
N GLN A 149 0.38 2.01 12.62
CA GLN A 149 -0.10 3.39 12.48
C GLN A 149 -1.02 3.85 13.60
N THR A 150 -1.59 2.93 14.36
CA THR A 150 -2.52 3.27 15.42
C THR A 150 -1.80 3.60 16.74
N ILE A 151 -2.31 4.58 17.48
CA ILE A 151 -1.81 4.94 18.81
C ILE A 151 -2.21 3.84 19.80
N THR A 152 -3.44 3.36 19.72
CA THR A 152 -3.99 2.30 20.57
C THR A 152 -3.55 0.93 20.07
N ASN A 153 -3.21 0.03 21.01
CA ASN A 153 -2.87 -1.36 20.71
C ASN A 153 -4.12 -2.21 20.44
N ASP A 154 -3.92 -3.34 19.77
CA ASP A 154 -4.94 -4.41 19.61
C ASP A 154 -6.26 -3.97 18.98
N VAL A 155 -6.19 -2.93 18.14
CA VAL A 155 -7.37 -2.39 17.43
C VAL A 155 -7.69 -3.12 16.12
N PHE A 156 -6.77 -3.91 15.56
CA PHE A 156 -7.03 -4.65 14.32
C PHE A 156 -7.73 -5.98 14.57
N ILE A 157 -8.72 -6.26 13.75
CA ILE A 157 -9.30 -7.59 13.54
C ILE A 157 -9.30 -7.88 12.05
N ALA A 158 -9.09 -9.14 11.68
CA ALA A 158 -9.01 -9.53 10.27
C ALA A 158 -9.74 -10.83 9.98
N THR A 159 -10.32 -10.89 8.79
CA THR A 159 -10.98 -12.10 8.27
C THR A 159 -10.02 -12.85 7.35
N PRO A 160 -9.79 -14.16 7.56
CA PRO A 160 -9.02 -14.96 6.63
C PRO A 160 -9.75 -15.08 5.29
N PRO A 161 -9.03 -14.99 4.14
CA PRO A 161 -9.65 -15.11 2.84
C PRO A 161 -10.04 -16.56 2.51
N ASN A 162 -10.92 -16.72 1.53
CA ASN A 162 -11.02 -17.97 0.79
C ASN A 162 -9.87 -18.05 -0.22
N VAL A 163 -9.15 -19.17 -0.24
CA VAL A 163 -8.07 -19.41 -1.21
C VAL A 163 -8.64 -20.21 -2.38
N VAL A 164 -8.64 -19.61 -3.57
CA VAL A 164 -9.24 -20.20 -4.77
C VAL A 164 -8.14 -20.51 -5.80
N PRO A 165 -7.90 -21.77 -6.15
CA PRO A 165 -6.99 -22.14 -7.23
C PRO A 165 -7.47 -21.55 -8.57
N THR A 166 -6.57 -20.95 -9.33
CA THR A 166 -6.86 -20.35 -10.65
C THR A 166 -6.10 -21.03 -11.79
N GLY A 167 -5.20 -21.94 -11.48
CA GLY A 167 -4.40 -22.68 -12.45
C GLY A 167 -3.29 -23.49 -11.78
N LYS A 168 -2.40 -24.10 -12.60
CA LYS A 168 -1.22 -24.77 -12.08
C LYS A 168 -0.31 -23.75 -11.38
N HIS A 169 0.00 -24.00 -10.10
CA HIS A 169 0.80 -23.11 -9.26
C HIS A 169 0.24 -21.68 -9.11
N ARG A 170 -1.09 -21.51 -9.26
CA ARG A 170 -1.74 -20.20 -9.21
C ARG A 170 -2.94 -20.23 -8.28
N PHE A 171 -3.15 -19.14 -7.54
CA PHE A 171 -4.31 -18.96 -6.68
C PHE A 171 -4.72 -17.49 -6.59
N ARG A 172 -5.89 -17.26 -6.01
CA ARG A 172 -6.43 -15.94 -5.70
C ARG A 172 -7.09 -15.95 -4.34
N TYR A 173 -7.09 -14.80 -3.69
CA TYR A 173 -7.88 -14.58 -2.48
C TYR A 173 -9.24 -13.97 -2.82
N GLU A 174 -10.27 -14.54 -2.22
CA GLU A 174 -11.64 -14.05 -2.31
C GLU A 174 -12.19 -13.72 -0.92
N LEU A 175 -13.14 -12.78 -0.87
CA LEU A 175 -13.79 -12.37 0.38
C LEU A 175 -14.51 -13.55 1.03
N ASN A 176 -14.21 -13.83 2.28
CA ASN A 176 -14.94 -14.81 3.08
C ASN A 176 -16.15 -14.16 3.74
N LYS A 177 -17.29 -14.21 3.04
CA LYS A 177 -18.54 -13.57 3.48
C LYS A 177 -19.15 -14.22 4.72
N GLU A 178 -18.84 -15.49 4.99
CA GLU A 178 -19.36 -16.24 6.16
C GLU A 178 -18.66 -15.82 7.46
N ALA A 179 -17.37 -15.41 7.37
CA ALA A 179 -16.59 -14.96 8.51
C ALA A 179 -16.59 -13.41 8.67
N PHE A 180 -17.37 -12.70 7.87
CA PHE A 180 -17.47 -11.24 7.94
C PHE A 180 -18.36 -10.82 9.12
N ASP A 181 -17.76 -10.14 10.10
CA ASP A 181 -18.44 -9.68 11.30
C ASP A 181 -18.13 -8.20 11.56
N LEU A 182 -19.13 -7.43 11.95
CA LEU A 182 -19.04 -5.99 12.24
C LEU A 182 -19.20 -5.67 13.73
N ASP A 183 -19.23 -6.66 14.61
CA ASP A 183 -19.35 -6.41 16.05
C ASP A 183 -18.09 -5.69 16.59
N GLY A 184 -18.32 -4.55 17.28
CA GLY A 184 -17.26 -3.71 17.78
C GLY A 184 -16.36 -3.03 16.73
N VAL A 185 -16.80 -2.98 15.46
CA VAL A 185 -16.06 -2.36 14.36
C VAL A 185 -16.42 -0.89 14.23
N GLY A 186 -15.41 -0.02 14.34
CA GLY A 186 -15.52 1.41 14.09
C GLY A 186 -15.20 1.83 12.65
N VAL A 187 -14.44 1.00 11.93
CA VAL A 187 -14.07 1.28 10.55
C VAL A 187 -13.70 0.00 9.78
N LEU A 188 -14.12 -0.07 8.52
CA LEU A 188 -13.69 -1.07 7.55
C LEU A 188 -12.57 -0.48 6.69
N ALA A 189 -11.46 -1.22 6.49
CA ALA A 189 -10.33 -0.75 5.70
C ALA A 189 -9.82 -1.81 4.72
N ILE A 190 -9.56 -1.41 3.49
CA ILE A 190 -8.93 -2.24 2.45
C ILE A 190 -7.97 -1.43 1.59
N SER A 191 -7.03 -2.10 0.92
CA SER A 191 -6.31 -1.56 -0.23
C SER A 191 -6.77 -2.20 -1.54
N ARG A 192 -6.90 -1.41 -2.62
CA ARG A 192 -7.39 -1.90 -3.91
C ARG A 192 -6.67 -1.20 -5.09
N PRO A 193 -5.81 -1.88 -5.83
CA PRO A 193 -5.26 -3.24 -5.63
C PRO A 193 -4.50 -3.39 -4.30
N THR A 194 -4.55 -4.60 -3.76
CA THR A 194 -3.94 -4.88 -2.46
C THR A 194 -2.41 -4.98 -2.55
N ASN A 195 -1.71 -4.35 -1.64
CA ASN A 195 -0.33 -4.67 -1.33
C ASN A 195 -0.34 -5.63 -0.13
N PRO A 196 0.09 -6.90 -0.25
CA PRO A 196 1.20 -7.38 -1.09
C PRO A 196 0.80 -8.13 -2.38
N THR A 197 -0.43 -8.53 -2.54
CA THR A 197 -0.85 -9.57 -3.47
C THR A 197 -1.15 -9.07 -4.89
N GLY A 198 -1.47 -7.78 -5.02
CA GLY A 198 -2.08 -7.24 -6.23
C GLY A 198 -3.54 -7.66 -6.42
N ASN A 199 -4.19 -8.20 -5.37
CA ASN A 199 -5.60 -8.61 -5.44
C ASN A 199 -6.53 -7.43 -5.69
N ILE A 200 -7.59 -7.65 -6.44
CA ILE A 200 -8.62 -6.65 -6.74
C ILE A 200 -9.98 -7.24 -6.35
N LEU A 201 -10.54 -6.76 -5.26
CA LEU A 201 -11.91 -7.10 -4.88
C LEU A 201 -12.90 -6.60 -5.94
N SER A 202 -13.90 -7.41 -6.26
CA SER A 202 -14.93 -7.06 -7.22
C SER A 202 -15.80 -5.88 -6.72
N LEU A 203 -16.44 -5.15 -7.65
CA LEU A 203 -17.41 -4.12 -7.25
C LEU A 203 -18.56 -4.73 -6.46
N SER A 204 -19.03 -5.91 -6.82
CA SER A 204 -20.07 -6.62 -6.08
C SER A 204 -19.69 -6.97 -4.65
N ASP A 205 -18.39 -7.25 -4.38
CA ASP A 205 -17.92 -7.45 -3.01
C ASP A 205 -17.85 -6.13 -2.24
N LEU A 206 -17.44 -5.04 -2.90
CA LEU A 206 -17.46 -3.71 -2.28
C LEU A 206 -18.90 -3.29 -1.92
N GLU A 207 -19.83 -3.38 -2.86
CA GLU A 207 -21.25 -3.07 -2.66
C GLU A 207 -21.85 -3.94 -1.53
N TRP A 208 -21.50 -5.23 -1.48
CA TRP A 208 -21.96 -6.15 -0.45
C TRP A 208 -21.46 -5.75 0.95
N MET A 209 -20.22 -5.30 1.07
CA MET A 209 -19.66 -4.78 2.33
C MET A 209 -20.30 -3.44 2.72
N GLU A 210 -20.44 -2.53 1.76
CA GLU A 210 -21.03 -1.22 1.99
C GLU A 210 -22.48 -1.24 2.44
N GLU A 211 -23.28 -2.12 1.86
CA GLU A 211 -24.66 -2.30 2.32
C GLU A 211 -24.71 -2.61 3.81
N ARG A 212 -23.73 -3.36 4.31
CA ARG A 212 -23.65 -3.78 5.73
C ARG A 212 -23.09 -2.70 6.63
N THR A 213 -22.00 -2.06 6.22
CA THR A 213 -21.39 -0.98 6.99
C THR A 213 -22.30 0.24 7.09
N ARG A 214 -23.02 0.58 6.00
CA ARG A 214 -23.97 1.69 5.96
C ARG A 214 -25.12 1.52 6.95
N LYS A 215 -25.62 0.29 7.15
CA LYS A 215 -26.68 -0.02 8.13
C LYS A 215 -26.26 0.27 9.59
N GLN A 216 -24.97 0.28 9.86
CA GLN A 216 -24.39 0.51 11.18
C GLN A 216 -23.62 1.83 11.26
N ASN A 217 -23.67 2.67 10.23
CA ASN A 217 -22.89 3.92 10.10
C ASN A 217 -21.38 3.72 10.27
N ILE A 218 -20.84 2.58 9.82
CA ILE A 218 -19.41 2.28 9.88
C ILE A 218 -18.75 2.87 8.62
N PRO A 219 -17.74 3.76 8.74
CA PRO A 219 -16.98 4.28 7.61
C PRO A 219 -16.23 3.20 6.86
N PHE A 220 -16.06 3.37 5.54
CA PHE A 220 -15.31 2.46 4.70
C PHE A 220 -14.12 3.18 4.06
N LEU A 221 -12.91 2.79 4.46
CA LEU A 221 -11.65 3.32 3.95
C LEU A 221 -11.12 2.45 2.81
N ILE A 222 -10.83 3.05 1.66
CA ILE A 222 -10.27 2.36 0.50
C ILE A 222 -8.97 3.04 0.08
N ASP A 223 -7.86 2.33 0.21
CA ASP A 223 -6.55 2.78 -0.27
C ASP A 223 -6.38 2.46 -1.76
N LEU A 224 -6.32 3.50 -2.57
CA LEU A 224 -6.16 3.44 -4.02
C LEU A 224 -4.71 3.75 -4.46
N ALA A 225 -3.71 3.53 -3.60
CA ALA A 225 -2.32 3.87 -3.91
C ALA A 225 -1.80 3.25 -5.23
N TYR A 226 -2.37 2.14 -5.67
CA TYR A 226 -2.05 1.45 -6.94
C TYR A 226 -3.19 1.48 -7.96
N GLY A 227 -4.36 1.95 -7.57
CA GLY A 227 -5.63 1.84 -8.31
C GLY A 227 -6.00 3.06 -9.14
N ASN A 228 -7.28 3.09 -9.54
CA ASN A 228 -7.91 4.20 -10.24
C ASN A 228 -8.10 5.41 -9.33
N PRO A 229 -8.10 6.65 -9.86
CA PRO A 229 -7.88 7.02 -11.26
C PRO A 229 -6.42 7.00 -11.70
N PHE A 230 -5.51 7.06 -10.76
CA PHE A 230 -4.07 6.94 -10.95
C PHE A 230 -3.43 6.29 -9.69
N PRO A 231 -2.33 5.56 -9.82
CA PRO A 231 -1.53 5.28 -11.00
C PRO A 231 -2.15 4.24 -11.95
N ASN A 232 -3.14 3.46 -11.50
CA ASN A 232 -3.82 2.43 -12.29
C ASN A 232 -2.80 1.57 -13.07
N LEU A 233 -1.88 0.93 -12.33
CA LEU A 233 -0.66 0.34 -12.89
C LEU A 233 -0.93 -0.88 -13.76
N ILE A 234 -1.86 -1.74 -13.36
CA ILE A 234 -2.18 -2.99 -14.05
C ILE A 234 -3.68 -3.26 -13.91
N GLY A 235 -4.23 -3.93 -14.92
CA GLY A 235 -5.56 -4.49 -14.88
C GLY A 235 -6.65 -3.58 -15.46
N ASN A 236 -7.79 -4.21 -15.74
CA ASN A 236 -9.03 -3.57 -16.18
C ASN A 236 -10.00 -3.53 -15.00
N GLU A 237 -9.55 -2.97 -13.88
CA GLU A 237 -10.44 -2.80 -12.75
C GLU A 237 -11.54 -1.78 -13.06
N ALA A 238 -12.75 -2.08 -12.65
CA ALA A 238 -13.83 -1.12 -12.70
C ALA A 238 -13.51 0.03 -11.73
N PRO A 239 -13.75 1.29 -12.15
CA PRO A 239 -13.47 2.46 -11.32
C PRO A 239 -14.32 2.42 -10.04
N ILE A 240 -13.75 2.88 -8.93
CA ILE A 240 -14.48 3.11 -7.69
C ILE A 240 -15.10 4.51 -7.75
N HIS A 241 -16.40 4.57 -7.51
CA HIS A 241 -17.09 5.84 -7.35
C HIS A 241 -17.04 6.29 -5.89
N TYR A 242 -16.99 7.59 -5.66
CA TYR A 242 -17.15 8.16 -4.34
C TYR A 242 -18.62 8.16 -3.93
N GLU A 243 -18.88 7.67 -2.74
CA GLU A 243 -20.18 7.73 -2.08
C GLU A 243 -20.00 8.19 -0.62
N LYS A 244 -21.03 8.83 -0.04
CA LYS A 244 -21.01 9.26 1.36
C LYS A 244 -20.77 8.08 2.31
N GLY A 245 -19.88 8.27 3.27
CA GLY A 245 -19.42 7.22 4.20
C GLY A 245 -18.22 6.42 3.69
N ARG A 246 -17.74 6.71 2.48
CA ARG A 246 -16.53 6.15 1.88
C ARG A 246 -15.41 7.17 1.92
N SER A 247 -14.24 6.81 2.43
CA SER A 247 -13.03 7.61 2.32
C SER A 247 -12.06 6.95 1.35
N LEU A 248 -11.66 7.68 0.31
CA LEU A 248 -10.71 7.21 -0.70
C LEU A 248 -9.36 7.88 -0.48
N SER A 249 -8.27 7.12 -0.48
CA SER A 249 -6.92 7.65 -0.39
C SER A 249 -6.15 7.38 -1.70
N LEU A 250 -5.67 8.45 -2.33
CA LEU A 250 -4.87 8.40 -3.55
C LEU A 250 -3.43 8.81 -3.26
N SER A 251 -2.46 8.27 -4.01
CA SER A 251 -1.04 8.49 -3.77
C SER A 251 -0.29 8.89 -5.03
N PHE A 252 0.52 9.94 -4.93
CA PHE A 252 1.47 10.31 -5.99
C PHE A 252 2.76 9.47 -5.94
N SER A 253 2.98 8.70 -4.86
CA SER A 253 4.18 7.86 -4.75
C SER A 253 4.32 6.88 -5.90
N LYS A 254 3.20 6.25 -6.33
CA LYS A 254 3.25 5.14 -7.28
C LYS A 254 3.16 5.55 -8.75
N ILE A 255 2.94 6.84 -9.03
CA ILE A 255 3.16 7.38 -10.39
C ILE A 255 4.64 7.64 -10.71
N GLY A 256 5.53 7.52 -9.71
CA GLY A 256 6.97 7.78 -9.84
C GLY A 256 7.48 8.93 -8.97
N LEU A 257 6.67 9.45 -8.04
CA LEU A 257 6.99 10.61 -7.19
C LEU A 257 6.98 10.30 -5.68
N PRO A 258 7.61 9.20 -5.21
CA PRO A 258 7.58 8.84 -3.79
C PRO A 258 8.24 9.89 -2.89
N GLY A 259 9.27 10.58 -3.38
CA GLY A 259 10.01 11.61 -2.64
C GLY A 259 9.23 12.92 -2.45
N VAL A 260 8.19 13.16 -3.26
CA VAL A 260 7.37 14.38 -3.17
C VAL A 260 6.43 14.37 -1.97
N ARG A 261 6.09 13.19 -1.45
CA ARG A 261 5.26 13.01 -0.27
C ARG A 261 3.88 13.66 -0.36
N LEU A 262 3.13 13.40 -1.44
CA LEU A 262 1.77 13.87 -1.61
C LEU A 262 0.77 12.72 -1.67
N GLY A 263 -0.31 12.85 -0.88
CA GLY A 263 -1.52 12.03 -0.94
C GLY A 263 -2.77 12.88 -0.95
N ILE A 264 -3.85 12.37 -1.53
CA ILE A 264 -5.16 13.02 -1.53
C ILE A 264 -6.13 12.10 -0.79
N VAL A 265 -6.91 12.65 0.12
CA VAL A 265 -8.09 12.00 0.69
C VAL A 265 -9.33 12.65 0.10
N VAL A 266 -10.25 11.80 -0.36
CA VAL A 266 -11.60 12.20 -0.77
C VAL A 266 -12.57 11.58 0.23
N SER A 267 -13.33 12.42 0.96
CA SER A 267 -14.24 11.96 2.00
C SER A 267 -15.40 12.95 2.19
N ASP A 268 -16.29 12.65 3.14
CA ASP A 268 -17.30 13.61 3.56
C ASP A 268 -16.68 14.80 4.32
N GLU A 269 -17.44 15.90 4.36
CA GLU A 269 -16.99 17.20 4.87
C GLU A 269 -16.52 17.11 6.35
N GLU A 270 -17.27 16.39 7.18
CA GLU A 270 -16.94 16.23 8.61
C GLU A 270 -15.60 15.50 8.81
N THR A 271 -15.36 14.45 8.03
CA THR A 271 -14.08 13.74 8.04
C THR A 271 -12.93 14.63 7.57
N ILE A 272 -13.15 15.42 6.50
CA ILE A 272 -12.13 16.35 5.98
C ILE A 272 -11.79 17.45 7.00
N GLU A 273 -12.80 18.03 7.68
CA GLU A 273 -12.58 19.01 8.73
C GLU A 273 -11.77 18.43 9.89
N THR A 274 -12.10 17.21 10.31
CA THR A 274 -11.37 16.52 11.37
C THR A 274 -9.93 16.21 10.95
N LEU A 275 -9.72 15.77 9.71
CA LEU A 275 -8.38 15.56 9.15
C LEU A 275 -7.56 16.84 9.12
N SER A 276 -8.17 17.99 8.88
CA SER A 276 -7.50 19.29 8.97
C SER A 276 -6.93 19.56 10.35
N SER A 277 -7.68 19.22 11.40
CA SER A 277 -7.25 19.34 12.79
C SER A 277 -6.08 18.40 13.12
N PHE A 278 -6.15 17.14 12.68
CA PHE A 278 -5.04 16.19 12.82
C PHE A 278 -3.79 16.65 12.07
N ALA A 279 -3.96 17.14 10.83
CA ALA A 279 -2.84 17.63 10.02
C ALA A 279 -2.18 18.86 10.64
N ALA A 280 -2.97 19.78 11.20
CA ALA A 280 -2.45 20.95 11.89
C ALA A 280 -1.56 20.58 13.08
N VAL A 281 -1.98 19.57 13.88
CA VAL A 281 -1.22 19.13 15.05
C VAL A 281 -0.02 18.24 14.66
N GLY A 282 -0.23 17.29 13.74
CA GLY A 282 0.77 16.28 13.40
C GLY A 282 1.82 16.72 12.40
N ASN A 283 1.44 17.60 11.45
CA ASN A 283 2.29 18.00 10.31
C ASN A 283 2.51 19.50 10.22
N LEU A 284 1.72 20.32 10.90
CA LEU A 284 1.58 21.77 10.75
C LEU A 284 0.95 22.13 9.39
N ALA A 285 1.55 21.67 8.27
CA ALA A 285 1.09 21.91 6.92
C ALA A 285 1.49 20.77 5.98
N VAL A 286 0.82 20.66 4.84
CA VAL A 286 1.24 19.82 3.73
C VAL A 286 2.38 20.48 2.95
N GLY A 287 3.30 19.69 2.38
CA GLY A 287 4.43 20.20 1.61
C GLY A 287 4.03 20.83 0.27
N ASN A 288 4.55 22.00 -0.03
CA ASN A 288 4.20 22.78 -1.21
C ASN A 288 4.60 22.13 -2.53
N LEU A 289 5.77 21.52 -2.63
CA LEU A 289 6.28 20.96 -3.89
C LEU A 289 5.28 19.99 -4.54
N GLY A 290 4.71 19.14 -3.72
CA GLY A 290 3.69 18.17 -4.19
C GLY A 290 2.44 18.86 -4.76
N LEU A 291 1.96 19.90 -4.09
CA LEU A 291 0.77 20.65 -4.50
C LEU A 291 0.98 21.36 -5.84
N TYR A 292 2.09 22.07 -6.01
CA TYR A 292 2.40 22.78 -7.26
C TYR A 292 2.67 21.81 -8.43
N MET A 293 3.31 20.67 -8.17
CA MET A 293 3.45 19.63 -9.19
C MET A 293 2.09 19.04 -9.57
N MET A 294 1.24 18.74 -8.60
CA MET A 294 -0.11 18.24 -8.80
C MET A 294 -0.96 19.22 -9.62
N GLU A 295 -0.87 20.52 -9.33
CA GLU A 295 -1.58 21.56 -10.09
C GLU A 295 -1.29 21.44 -11.59
N ILE A 296 -0.03 21.36 -11.98
CA ILE A 296 0.36 21.23 -13.40
C ILE A 296 -0.11 19.91 -13.98
N LEU A 297 0.01 18.81 -13.23
CA LEU A 297 -0.42 17.47 -13.67
C LEU A 297 -1.92 17.43 -13.95
N PHE A 298 -2.73 18.06 -13.12
CA PHE A 298 -4.20 18.14 -13.29
C PHE A 298 -4.59 19.11 -14.40
N GLN A 299 -4.09 20.34 -14.40
CA GLN A 299 -4.41 21.34 -15.42
C GLN A 299 -4.08 20.85 -16.84
N LYS A 300 -2.93 20.18 -17.01
CA LYS A 300 -2.52 19.61 -18.29
C LYS A 300 -3.10 18.22 -18.57
N LYS A 301 -3.92 17.67 -17.66
CA LYS A 301 -4.53 16.32 -17.77
C LYS A 301 -3.50 15.22 -18.05
N VAL A 302 -2.32 15.33 -17.42
CA VAL A 302 -1.19 14.41 -17.66
C VAL A 302 -1.45 13.01 -17.10
N LEU A 303 -2.10 12.91 -15.93
CA LEU A 303 -2.19 11.65 -15.18
C LEU A 303 -2.88 10.51 -15.93
N PRO A 304 -4.02 10.69 -16.64
CA PRO A 304 -4.64 9.60 -17.39
C PRO A 304 -3.75 9.08 -18.53
N GLU A 305 -3.08 9.98 -19.24
CA GLU A 305 -2.19 9.63 -20.36
C GLU A 305 -0.93 8.93 -19.85
N LEU A 306 -0.33 9.45 -18.76
CA LEU A 306 0.80 8.83 -18.07
C LEU A 306 0.46 7.40 -17.63
N SER A 307 -0.69 7.20 -16.96
CA SER A 307 -1.14 5.89 -16.48
C SER A 307 -1.35 4.92 -17.64
N LYS A 308 -2.11 5.35 -18.67
CA LYS A 308 -2.55 4.49 -19.78
C LYS A 308 -1.41 4.12 -20.74
N HIS A 309 -0.55 5.09 -21.07
CA HIS A 309 0.40 4.95 -22.16
C HIS A 309 1.84 4.71 -21.72
N ILE A 310 2.18 4.99 -20.46
CA ILE A 310 3.54 4.84 -19.95
C ILE A 310 3.59 3.84 -18.80
N LEU A 311 2.85 4.08 -17.69
CA LEU A 311 2.99 3.26 -16.49
C LEU A 311 2.45 1.85 -16.70
N ARG A 312 1.21 1.71 -17.17
CA ARG A 312 0.56 0.41 -17.33
C ARG A 312 1.33 -0.52 -18.27
N PRO A 313 1.66 -0.16 -19.53
CA PRO A 313 2.41 -1.04 -20.42
C PRO A 313 3.75 -1.47 -19.82
N PHE A 314 4.43 -0.55 -19.15
CA PHE A 314 5.70 -0.84 -18.49
C PHE A 314 5.53 -1.90 -17.39
N TYR A 315 4.57 -1.70 -16.46
CA TYR A 315 4.39 -2.63 -15.35
C TYR A 315 3.79 -3.97 -15.76
N GLU A 316 2.94 -4.01 -16.79
CA GLU A 316 2.44 -5.26 -17.39
C GLU A 316 3.61 -6.08 -17.96
N SER A 317 4.50 -5.45 -18.74
CA SER A 317 5.70 -6.11 -19.26
C SER A 317 6.62 -6.62 -18.14
N LYS A 318 6.82 -5.81 -17.07
CA LYS A 318 7.63 -6.21 -15.91
C LYS A 318 7.02 -7.38 -15.13
N ARG A 319 5.70 -7.38 -14.95
CA ARG A 319 4.97 -8.48 -14.32
C ARG A 319 5.18 -9.78 -15.10
N ASP A 320 4.96 -9.75 -16.41
CA ASP A 320 5.02 -10.94 -17.26
C ASP A 320 6.46 -11.50 -17.33
N LEU A 321 7.45 -10.61 -17.42
CA LEU A 321 8.86 -10.98 -17.32
C LEU A 321 9.17 -11.67 -15.97
N ALA A 322 8.79 -11.06 -14.87
CA ALA A 322 9.06 -11.62 -13.55
C ALA A 322 8.37 -12.98 -13.35
N LEU A 323 7.09 -13.09 -13.73
CA LEU A 323 6.38 -14.37 -13.70
C LEU A 323 7.13 -15.44 -14.49
N GLY A 324 7.58 -15.14 -15.72
CA GLY A 324 8.37 -16.06 -16.53
C GLY A 324 9.68 -16.49 -15.86
N VAL A 325 10.43 -15.54 -15.32
CA VAL A 325 11.72 -15.79 -14.65
C VAL A 325 11.54 -16.68 -13.41
N PHE A 326 10.64 -16.32 -12.51
CA PHE A 326 10.42 -17.09 -11.28
C PHE A 326 9.84 -18.46 -11.55
N THR A 327 8.80 -18.57 -12.40
CA THR A 327 8.18 -19.86 -12.75
C THR A 327 9.20 -20.82 -13.38
N THR A 328 9.94 -20.37 -14.40
CA THR A 328 10.95 -21.18 -15.07
C THR A 328 12.05 -21.65 -14.10
N THR A 329 12.52 -20.76 -13.23
CA THR A 329 13.57 -21.08 -12.26
C THR A 329 13.07 -22.09 -11.22
N PHE A 330 11.87 -21.89 -10.67
CA PHE A 330 11.30 -22.78 -9.66
C PHE A 330 11.01 -24.18 -10.25
N GLU A 331 10.42 -24.25 -11.44
CA GLU A 331 10.19 -25.53 -12.12
C GLU A 331 11.50 -26.29 -12.41
N LYS A 332 12.52 -25.59 -12.92
CA LYS A 332 13.84 -26.17 -13.18
C LYS A 332 14.51 -26.72 -11.91
N MET A 333 14.32 -26.05 -10.79
CA MET A 333 14.91 -26.44 -9.49
C MET A 333 14.05 -27.42 -8.69
N GLY A 334 12.86 -27.78 -9.20
CA GLY A 334 11.91 -28.68 -8.53
C GLY A 334 11.33 -28.10 -7.23
N VAL A 335 11.21 -26.78 -7.17
CA VAL A 335 10.60 -26.07 -6.03
C VAL A 335 9.08 -26.25 -6.08
N ASP A 336 8.47 -26.60 -4.93
CA ASP A 336 7.03 -26.56 -4.75
C ASP A 336 6.59 -25.14 -4.40
N TYR A 337 5.75 -24.51 -5.23
CA TYR A 337 5.37 -23.12 -5.10
C TYR A 337 3.97 -22.83 -5.64
N GLU A 338 3.40 -21.76 -5.14
CA GLU A 338 2.18 -21.14 -5.67
C GLU A 338 2.36 -19.62 -5.73
N ILE A 339 1.84 -18.98 -6.77
CA ILE A 339 1.89 -17.51 -6.93
C ILE A 339 0.47 -16.98 -7.00
N HIS A 340 0.13 -16.01 -6.14
CA HIS A 340 -1.13 -15.26 -6.26
C HIS A 340 -1.19 -14.53 -7.61
N ASP A 341 -2.36 -14.53 -8.26
CA ASP A 341 -2.57 -13.80 -9.51
C ASP A 341 -2.33 -12.29 -9.33
N PRO A 342 -1.24 -11.70 -9.87
CA PRO A 342 -0.96 -10.28 -9.69
C PRO A 342 -1.82 -9.44 -10.63
N MET A 343 -3.02 -9.10 -10.18
CA MET A 343 -4.00 -8.32 -10.95
C MET A 343 -3.72 -6.81 -10.90
N GLY A 344 -2.95 -6.34 -9.91
CA GLY A 344 -2.60 -4.93 -9.73
C GLY A 344 -1.29 -4.74 -8.97
N GLY A 345 -0.87 -3.48 -8.76
CA GLY A 345 0.36 -3.16 -8.04
C GLY A 345 1.63 -3.51 -8.82
N PHE A 346 2.73 -3.82 -8.12
CA PHE A 346 4.01 -4.23 -8.72
C PHE A 346 4.75 -5.27 -7.86
N PHE A 347 3.99 -6.20 -7.26
CA PHE A 347 4.53 -7.28 -6.44
C PHE A 347 4.06 -8.64 -6.92
N LEU A 348 4.88 -9.66 -6.63
CA LEU A 348 4.48 -11.05 -6.61
C LEU A 348 4.31 -11.47 -5.15
N TRP A 349 3.24 -12.19 -4.86
CA TRP A 349 2.98 -12.86 -3.60
C TRP A 349 3.16 -14.35 -3.83
N VAL A 350 4.23 -14.90 -3.26
CA VAL A 350 4.68 -16.28 -3.51
C VAL A 350 4.54 -17.09 -2.24
N ARG A 351 3.94 -18.25 -2.34
CA ARG A 351 3.77 -19.26 -1.30
C ARG A 351 4.66 -20.46 -1.58
N PHE A 352 5.23 -21.04 -0.53
CA PHE A 352 5.99 -22.28 -0.56
C PHE A 352 5.34 -23.33 0.38
N PRO A 353 4.34 -24.12 -0.09
CA PRO A 353 3.49 -24.94 0.77
C PRO A 353 4.24 -25.96 1.61
N SER A 354 5.33 -26.53 1.09
CA SER A 354 6.13 -27.58 1.73
C SER A 354 7.35 -27.07 2.48
N LEU A 355 7.42 -25.77 2.78
CA LEU A 355 8.57 -25.17 3.45
C LEU A 355 8.68 -25.64 4.90
N SER A 356 9.83 -26.16 5.30
CA SER A 356 10.10 -26.68 6.65
C SER A 356 10.56 -25.61 7.65
N ILE A 357 10.79 -24.39 7.16
CA ILE A 357 11.17 -23.20 7.94
C ILE A 357 10.10 -22.13 7.77
N THR A 358 10.06 -21.14 8.65
CA THR A 358 9.17 -20.00 8.53
C THR A 358 9.65 -19.02 7.46
N ASN A 359 8.75 -18.20 6.93
CA ASN A 359 9.11 -17.12 6.01
C ASN A 359 10.04 -16.08 6.64
N HIS A 360 10.06 -15.96 7.97
CA HIS A 360 11.01 -15.11 8.68
C HIS A 360 12.43 -15.70 8.66
N GLU A 361 12.57 -17.01 8.90
CA GLU A 361 13.85 -17.71 8.75
C GLU A 361 14.33 -17.68 7.30
N LEU A 362 13.42 -17.88 6.33
CA LEU A 362 13.73 -17.75 4.90
C LEU A 362 14.28 -16.35 4.56
N TYR A 363 13.68 -15.28 5.12
CA TYR A 363 14.19 -13.92 4.97
C TYR A 363 15.65 -13.78 5.42
N HIS A 364 16.01 -14.33 6.59
CA HIS A 364 17.37 -14.26 7.09
C HIS A 364 18.36 -15.04 6.21
N LEU A 365 17.99 -16.23 5.77
CA LEU A 365 18.82 -17.01 4.84
C LEU A 365 19.03 -16.30 3.49
N CYS A 366 18.00 -15.63 2.98
CA CYS A 366 18.10 -14.79 1.78
C CYS A 366 19.04 -13.59 2.03
N LYS A 367 18.89 -12.91 3.16
CA LYS A 367 19.71 -11.74 3.54
C LYS A 367 21.18 -12.10 3.67
N ASP A 368 21.52 -13.27 4.22
CA ASP A 368 22.90 -13.80 4.28
C ASP A 368 23.50 -14.00 2.88
N LYS A 369 22.66 -14.24 1.87
CA LYS A 369 23.03 -14.32 0.44
C LYS A 369 22.88 -12.98 -0.29
N ARG A 370 22.70 -11.87 0.44
CA ARG A 370 22.48 -10.51 -0.10
C ARG A 370 21.22 -10.38 -0.98
N LEU A 371 20.23 -11.23 -0.73
CA LEU A 371 18.90 -11.13 -1.33
C LEU A 371 17.89 -10.65 -0.29
N PHE A 372 17.31 -9.47 -0.51
CA PHE A 372 16.34 -8.86 0.39
C PHE A 372 14.94 -9.09 -0.15
N ILE A 373 14.13 -9.82 0.61
CA ILE A 373 12.71 -10.11 0.35
C ILE A 373 11.86 -9.55 1.50
N VAL A 374 10.53 -9.69 1.46
CA VAL A 374 9.68 -9.36 2.62
C VAL A 374 8.96 -10.61 3.10
N SER A 375 9.12 -10.93 4.38
CA SER A 375 8.39 -12.02 5.04
C SER A 375 6.89 -11.76 5.07
N GLY A 376 6.10 -12.78 4.75
CA GLY A 376 4.66 -12.66 4.61
C GLY A 376 3.91 -12.42 5.91
N HIS A 377 4.42 -12.90 7.05
CA HIS A 377 3.71 -12.80 8.33
C HIS A 377 3.36 -11.37 8.76
N TYR A 378 4.10 -10.37 8.27
CA TYR A 378 3.82 -8.97 8.57
C TYR A 378 2.55 -8.39 7.92
N PHE A 379 1.96 -9.10 6.96
CA PHE A 379 0.80 -8.62 6.17
C PHE A 379 -0.55 -9.11 6.72
N PHE A 380 -0.57 -9.68 7.92
CA PHE A 380 -1.77 -10.24 8.54
C PHE A 380 -2.10 -9.58 9.90
N PRO A 381 -2.13 -8.25 10.01
CA PRO A 381 -2.44 -7.60 11.29
C PRO A 381 -3.86 -7.97 11.74
N GLY A 382 -4.00 -8.32 13.02
CA GLY A 382 -5.29 -8.65 13.62
C GLY A 382 -5.84 -10.05 13.27
N LEU A 383 -5.12 -10.87 12.51
CA LEU A 383 -5.57 -12.22 12.20
C LEU A 383 -5.26 -13.19 13.36
N ASN A 384 -6.30 -13.70 14.00
CA ASN A 384 -6.24 -14.63 15.13
C ASN A 384 -6.63 -16.07 14.74
N SER A 385 -6.23 -16.52 13.55
CA SER A 385 -6.48 -17.89 13.07
C SER A 385 -5.20 -18.56 12.62
N ASP A 386 -5.16 -19.90 12.69
CA ASP A 386 -4.04 -20.67 12.14
C ASP A 386 -4.19 -20.78 10.60
N PHE A 387 -3.79 -19.72 9.92
CA PHE A 387 -3.79 -19.64 8.47
C PHE A 387 -2.36 -19.84 7.95
N SER A 388 -2.11 -20.94 7.24
CA SER A 388 -0.76 -21.36 6.84
C SER A 388 0.01 -20.30 6.05
N HIS A 389 -0.70 -19.51 5.23
CA HIS A 389 -0.08 -18.45 4.41
C HIS A 389 0.64 -17.37 5.25
N THR A 390 0.35 -17.26 6.54
CA THR A 390 1.12 -16.40 7.46
C THR A 390 2.56 -16.88 7.65
N LYS A 391 2.82 -18.17 7.44
CA LYS A 391 4.11 -18.84 7.71
C LYS A 391 4.93 -19.15 6.46
N ASP A 392 4.27 -19.31 5.30
CA ASP A 392 4.84 -19.86 4.08
C ASP A 392 4.79 -18.92 2.85
N CYS A 393 4.33 -17.68 3.03
CA CYS A 393 4.30 -16.67 1.97
C CYS A 393 5.39 -15.62 2.10
N ILE A 394 5.80 -15.05 0.95
CA ILE A 394 6.70 -13.89 0.86
C ILE A 394 6.21 -12.91 -0.19
N ARG A 395 6.63 -11.62 -0.07
CA ARG A 395 6.42 -10.60 -1.10
C ARG A 395 7.71 -10.29 -1.83
N LEU A 396 7.64 -10.22 -3.19
CA LEU A 396 8.74 -9.82 -4.08
C LEU A 396 8.28 -8.66 -4.96
N THR A 397 9.13 -7.65 -5.19
CA THR A 397 8.86 -6.62 -6.20
C THR A 397 9.39 -7.05 -7.56
N TYR A 398 8.66 -6.71 -8.63
CA TYR A 398 9.15 -6.88 -9.99
C TYR A 398 9.63 -5.57 -10.66
N CYS A 399 9.83 -4.51 -9.86
CA CYS A 399 10.35 -3.22 -10.36
C CYS A 399 11.86 -3.23 -10.64
N ARG A 400 12.47 -4.40 -10.81
CA ARG A 400 13.90 -4.57 -10.98
C ARG A 400 14.30 -4.93 -12.41
N LYS A 401 15.60 -4.87 -12.70
CA LYS A 401 16.16 -5.34 -13.97
C LYS A 401 16.04 -6.87 -14.05
N GLU A 402 15.99 -7.38 -15.28
CA GLU A 402 15.88 -8.83 -15.53
C GLU A 402 17.00 -9.63 -14.88
N GLU A 403 18.24 -9.12 -14.93
CA GLU A 403 19.40 -9.77 -14.33
C GLU A 403 19.29 -9.89 -12.81
N GLU A 404 18.72 -8.85 -12.15
CA GLU A 404 18.49 -8.87 -10.69
C GLU A 404 17.38 -9.87 -10.34
N LEU A 405 16.29 -9.90 -11.14
CA LEU A 405 15.20 -10.86 -10.97
C LEU A 405 15.70 -12.30 -11.15
N ALA A 406 16.50 -12.57 -12.19
CA ALA A 406 17.04 -13.90 -12.47
C ALA A 406 18.00 -14.39 -11.37
N ARG A 407 18.92 -13.52 -10.92
CA ARG A 407 19.82 -13.83 -9.80
C ARG A 407 19.04 -14.07 -8.49
N GLY A 408 18.06 -13.20 -8.20
CA GLY A 408 17.22 -13.34 -7.02
C GLY A 408 16.37 -14.61 -7.04
N ALA A 409 15.80 -14.97 -8.20
CA ALA A 409 15.06 -16.21 -8.37
C ALA A 409 15.93 -17.45 -8.16
N GLN A 410 17.17 -17.44 -8.66
CA GLN A 410 18.12 -18.54 -8.49
C GLN A 410 18.48 -18.74 -7.01
N ILE A 411 18.87 -17.66 -6.31
CA ILE A 411 19.23 -17.72 -4.88
C ILE A 411 18.02 -18.21 -4.06
N LEU A 412 16.85 -17.66 -4.30
CA LEU A 412 15.63 -18.05 -3.60
C LEU A 412 15.28 -19.52 -3.83
N ALA A 413 15.36 -19.99 -5.08
CA ALA A 413 15.09 -21.38 -5.43
C ALA A 413 16.05 -22.35 -4.76
N GLU A 414 17.35 -22.04 -4.70
CA GLU A 414 18.38 -22.86 -4.01
C GLU A 414 18.08 -23.01 -2.52
N ILE A 415 17.73 -21.90 -1.85
CA ILE A 415 17.39 -21.92 -0.42
C ILE A 415 16.12 -22.71 -0.18
N VAL A 416 15.06 -22.42 -0.94
CA VAL A 416 13.75 -23.09 -0.78
C VAL A 416 13.87 -24.59 -1.06
N ALA A 417 14.51 -25.01 -2.16
CA ALA A 417 14.70 -26.42 -2.49
C ALA A 417 15.47 -27.20 -1.41
N SER A 418 16.37 -26.54 -0.67
CA SER A 418 17.10 -27.17 0.44
C SER A 418 16.27 -27.30 1.73
N HIS A 419 15.15 -26.58 1.85
CA HIS A 419 14.28 -26.54 3.03
C HIS A 419 12.84 -27.01 2.75
N GLN A 420 12.58 -27.59 1.58
CA GLN A 420 11.33 -28.28 1.30
C GLN A 420 11.47 -29.78 1.52
N ALA A 421 10.42 -30.41 2.05
CA ALA A 421 10.35 -31.86 2.12
C ALA A 421 10.40 -32.43 0.68
N LYS A 422 11.34 -33.31 0.39
CA LYS A 422 11.37 -34.00 -0.92
C LYS A 422 10.06 -34.76 -1.06
N SER A 423 9.27 -34.40 -2.06
CA SER A 423 8.10 -35.20 -2.45
C SER A 423 8.58 -36.61 -2.73
N LYS A 424 8.07 -37.60 -1.95
CA LYS A 424 8.35 -39.00 -2.14
C LYS A 424 7.65 -39.53 -3.37
#